data_50fa624d23f33c2acc036c7a7614880f
#
_entry.id   50fa624d23f33c2acc036c7a7614880f
#
_cell.length_a   1.000
_cell.length_b   1.000
_cell.length_c   1.000
_cell.angle_alpha   90.00
_cell.angle_beta   90.00
_cell.angle_gamma   90.00
#
_symmetry.space_group_name_H-M   'P 1'
#
loop_
_entity.id
_entity.type
_entity.pdbx_description
1 polymer ?
#
loop_
_entity_poly.entity_id
_entity_poly.type
_entity_poly.pdbx_seq_one_letter_code
_entity_poly.pdbx_strand_id
1 'polypeptide(L)'
;MRVALVSALCLLTGVCAASNYRDIQRAVSDDQLLQSAGVTPADAQLRKPCSAAVVESDDPPEFFDCVYVQTEKDLNLFSLEDGYLMSELQLKLHNMDGVALQHMGRVSQVQIFSHDRVTALYIHDKSWIDTAQTESVYRWLTDHGVPAREPRSWIGP
;
A
#
# COMPACT_ATOMS: atom_id res chain seq x y z
N MET A 1 -46.16 4.49 -26.90
CA MET A 1 -45.70 4.65 -25.51
C MET A 1 -44.49 3.77 -25.28
N ARG A 2 -43.32 4.34 -25.33
CA ARG A 2 -42.07 3.68 -24.93
C ARG A 2 -41.38 4.59 -23.92
N VAL A 3 -41.38 4.16 -22.69
CA VAL A 3 -40.83 4.87 -21.55
C VAL A 3 -39.32 4.64 -21.55
N ALA A 4 -38.59 5.74 -21.57
CA ALA A 4 -37.14 5.78 -21.37
C ALA A 4 -36.85 5.53 -19.88
N LEU A 5 -36.05 4.52 -19.61
CA LEU A 5 -35.56 4.17 -18.27
C LEU A 5 -34.08 3.79 -18.41
N VAL A 6 -33.25 4.79 -18.70
CA VAL A 6 -31.77 4.66 -18.60
C VAL A 6 -31.25 6.02 -18.18
N SER A 7 -30.88 6.19 -16.95
CA SER A 7 -29.89 7.18 -16.46
C SER A 7 -30.03 7.37 -14.95
N ALA A 8 -29.64 6.38 -14.17
CA ALA A 8 -29.45 6.57 -12.72
C ALA A 8 -28.42 5.58 -12.15
N LEU A 9 -27.29 5.35 -12.82
CA LEU A 9 -26.30 4.39 -12.33
C LEU A 9 -24.85 4.92 -12.29
N CYS A 10 -24.63 6.22 -12.41
CA CYS A 10 -23.26 6.75 -12.44
C CYS A 10 -22.92 7.73 -11.31
N LEU A 11 -23.69 7.79 -10.24
CA LEU A 11 -23.42 8.74 -9.14
C LEU A 11 -23.03 8.07 -7.80
N LEU A 12 -22.82 6.76 -7.77
CA LEU A 12 -22.53 6.03 -6.52
C LEU A 12 -21.05 5.66 -6.33
N THR A 13 -20.19 5.88 -7.31
CA THR A 13 -18.76 5.46 -7.21
C THR A 13 -17.85 6.50 -6.51
N GLY A 14 -18.29 7.73 -6.33
CA GLY A 14 -17.49 8.77 -5.69
C GLY A 14 -17.52 8.78 -4.15
N VAL A 15 -18.41 8.03 -3.52
CA VAL A 15 -18.60 8.08 -2.06
C VAL A 15 -17.78 6.99 -1.34
N CYS A 16 -17.43 5.90 -2.03
CA CYS A 16 -16.69 4.79 -1.41
C CYS A 16 -15.22 5.12 -1.09
N ALA A 17 -14.53 5.90 -1.92
CA ALA A 17 -13.11 6.19 -1.70
C ALA A 17 -12.86 7.07 -0.45
N ALA A 18 -13.77 7.99 -0.11
CA ALA A 18 -13.60 8.85 1.05
C ALA A 18 -13.92 8.17 2.38
N SER A 19 -14.77 7.13 2.38
CA SER A 19 -15.05 6.32 3.56
C SER A 19 -13.88 5.37 3.88
N ASN A 20 -13.30 4.73 2.89
CA ASN A 20 -12.16 3.82 3.06
C ASN A 20 -10.96 4.48 3.73
N TYR A 21 -10.60 5.70 3.33
CA TYR A 21 -9.44 6.38 3.90
C TYR A 21 -9.58 6.65 5.41
N ARG A 22 -10.77 7.10 5.87
CA ARG A 22 -11.00 7.34 7.32
C ARG A 22 -10.93 6.05 8.13
N ASP A 23 -11.45 4.97 7.58
CA ASP A 23 -11.44 3.67 8.24
C ASP A 23 -10.02 3.11 8.29
N ILE A 24 -9.24 3.25 7.23
CA ILE A 24 -7.81 2.89 7.19
C ILE A 24 -7.03 3.73 8.21
N GLN A 25 -7.26 5.04 8.29
CA GLN A 25 -6.57 5.90 9.25
C GLN A 25 -6.92 5.54 10.70
N ARG A 26 -8.16 5.13 10.98
CA ARG A 26 -8.57 4.59 12.27
C ARG A 26 -7.85 3.28 12.57
N ALA A 27 -7.82 2.37 11.61
CA ALA A 27 -7.16 1.06 11.75
C ALA A 27 -5.66 1.18 12.02
N VAL A 28 -4.98 2.18 11.43
CA VAL A 28 -3.56 2.48 11.71
C VAL A 28 -3.31 2.76 13.19
N SER A 29 -4.26 3.37 13.90
CA SER A 29 -4.13 3.77 15.31
C SER A 29 -4.68 2.72 16.29
N ASP A 30 -5.36 1.69 15.79
CA ASP A 30 -6.07 0.72 16.62
C ASP A 30 -5.18 -0.50 16.91
N ASP A 31 -4.64 -0.55 18.13
CA ASP A 31 -3.77 -1.64 18.58
C ASP A 31 -4.50 -3.00 18.65
N GLN A 32 -5.81 -3.00 18.89
CA GLN A 32 -6.58 -4.26 18.95
C GLN A 32 -6.74 -4.86 17.55
N LEU A 33 -6.95 -4.02 16.54
CA LEU A 33 -7.00 -4.48 15.15
C LEU A 33 -5.65 -5.04 14.71
N LEU A 34 -4.53 -4.39 15.03
CA LEU A 34 -3.20 -4.92 14.74
C LEU A 34 -2.94 -6.25 15.42
N GLN A 35 -3.32 -6.41 16.67
CA GLN A 35 -3.20 -7.69 17.38
C GLN A 35 -4.04 -8.78 16.74
N SER A 36 -5.27 -8.47 16.30
CA SER A 36 -6.12 -9.44 15.60
C SER A 36 -5.53 -9.89 14.26
N ALA A 37 -4.74 -9.03 13.61
CA ALA A 37 -3.98 -9.34 12.40
C ALA A 37 -2.63 -10.02 12.68
N GLY A 38 -2.33 -10.36 13.95
CA GLY A 38 -1.10 -11.05 14.35
C GLY A 38 0.13 -10.15 14.45
N VAL A 39 -0.05 -8.83 14.45
CA VAL A 39 1.04 -7.87 14.65
C VAL A 39 1.06 -7.40 16.10
N THR A 40 2.21 -7.54 16.76
CA THR A 40 2.40 -6.97 18.09
C THR A 40 2.58 -5.45 17.97
N PRO A 41 1.72 -4.62 18.56
CA PRO A 41 1.82 -3.16 18.43
C PRO A 41 3.17 -2.60 18.87
N ALA A 42 3.83 -3.25 19.85
CA ALA A 42 5.16 -2.86 20.31
C ALA A 42 6.27 -3.08 19.26
N ASP A 43 6.09 -4.04 18.35
CA ASP A 43 7.06 -4.33 17.28
C ASP A 43 6.84 -3.46 16.04
N ALA A 44 5.69 -2.79 15.94
CA ALA A 44 5.36 -1.92 14.84
C ALA A 44 6.11 -0.58 14.94
N GLN A 45 7.23 -0.46 14.24
CA GLN A 45 8.07 0.75 14.22
C GLN A 45 7.39 1.91 13.49
N LEU A 46 6.64 1.61 12.44
CA LEU A 46 5.91 2.58 11.64
C LEU A 46 4.58 1.98 11.20
N ARG A 47 3.52 2.79 11.31
CA ARG A 47 2.17 2.47 10.85
C ARG A 47 1.61 3.63 10.07
N LYS A 48 1.19 3.42 8.85
CA LYS A 48 0.68 4.48 7.97
C LYS A 48 -0.39 3.96 7.01
N PRO A 49 -1.32 4.83 6.59
CA PRO A 49 -2.13 4.55 5.41
C PRO A 49 -1.23 4.43 4.19
N CYS A 50 -1.59 3.53 3.29
CA CYS A 50 -0.86 3.33 2.06
C CYS A 50 -1.80 3.03 0.88
N SER A 51 -1.26 3.14 -0.33
CA SER A 51 -1.80 2.47 -1.51
C SER A 51 -0.69 1.63 -2.10
N ALA A 52 -1.04 0.45 -2.55
CA ALA A 52 -0.13 -0.47 -3.17
C ALA A 52 -0.68 -1.00 -4.51
N ALA A 53 0.24 -1.40 -5.36
CA ALA A 53 -0.04 -2.17 -6.55
C ALA A 53 0.87 -3.38 -6.60
N VAL A 54 0.31 -4.54 -6.87
CA VAL A 54 1.08 -5.77 -7.06
C VAL A 54 1.02 -6.15 -8.53
N VAL A 55 2.20 -6.43 -9.11
CA VAL A 55 2.36 -6.90 -10.48
C VAL A 55 3.06 -8.24 -10.41
N GLU A 56 2.40 -9.29 -10.83
CA GLU A 56 2.97 -10.64 -10.96
C GLU A 56 3.15 -10.98 -12.44
N SER A 57 4.39 -11.28 -12.84
CA SER A 57 4.74 -11.64 -14.21
C SER A 57 4.13 -10.69 -15.27
N ASP A 58 3.22 -11.19 -16.09
CA ASP A 58 2.56 -10.45 -17.17
C ASP A 58 1.10 -10.07 -16.83
N ASP A 59 0.67 -10.28 -15.59
CA ASP A 59 -0.68 -9.96 -15.16
C ASP A 59 -0.88 -8.45 -15.00
N PRO A 60 -2.11 -7.95 -15.20
CA PRO A 60 -2.40 -6.55 -14.94
C PRO A 60 -2.20 -6.23 -13.46
N PRO A 61 -1.77 -5.00 -13.12
CA PRO A 61 -1.57 -4.57 -11.74
C PRO A 61 -2.85 -4.72 -10.91
N GLU A 62 -2.72 -5.31 -9.74
CA GLU A 62 -3.77 -5.33 -8.71
C GLU A 62 -3.55 -4.18 -7.75
N PHE A 63 -4.54 -3.29 -7.61
CA PHE A 63 -4.47 -2.08 -6.78
C PHE A 63 -5.32 -2.21 -5.53
N PHE A 64 -4.78 -1.79 -4.39
CA PHE A 64 -5.54 -1.73 -3.14
C PHE A 64 -5.04 -0.63 -2.20
N ASP A 65 -5.96 -0.09 -1.40
CA ASP A 65 -5.63 0.78 -0.29
C ASP A 65 -5.31 -0.05 0.94
N CYS A 66 -4.30 0.38 1.70
CA CYS A 66 -3.72 -0.47 2.73
C CYS A 66 -3.38 0.26 4.03
N VAL A 67 -3.22 -0.55 5.07
CA VAL A 67 -2.48 -0.20 6.28
C VAL A 67 -1.07 -0.76 6.15
N TYR A 68 -0.08 0.12 6.08
CA TYR A 68 1.33 -0.21 6.08
C TYR A 68 1.83 -0.34 7.51
N VAL A 69 2.45 -1.48 7.81
CA VAL A 69 3.10 -1.73 9.10
C VAL A 69 4.53 -2.20 8.87
N GLN A 70 5.48 -1.44 9.38
CA GLN A 70 6.90 -1.77 9.36
C GLN A 70 7.31 -2.32 10.69
N THR A 71 7.97 -3.47 10.67
CA THR A 71 8.66 -4.07 11.82
C THR A 71 10.17 -4.03 11.60
N GLU A 72 10.95 -4.59 12.50
CA GLU A 72 12.41 -4.71 12.31
C GLU A 72 12.81 -5.61 11.12
N LYS A 73 11.93 -6.54 10.73
CA LYS A 73 12.26 -7.62 9.77
C LYS A 73 11.38 -7.64 8.53
N ASP A 74 10.20 -7.04 8.62
CA ASP A 74 9.16 -7.21 7.62
C ASP A 74 8.45 -5.89 7.32
N LEU A 75 7.93 -5.79 6.11
CA LEU A 75 6.86 -4.87 5.75
C LEU A 75 5.56 -5.66 5.59
N ASN A 76 4.52 -5.24 6.27
CA ASN A 76 3.21 -5.87 6.18
C ASN A 76 2.21 -4.89 5.60
N LEU A 77 1.46 -5.33 4.61
CA LEU A 77 0.36 -4.59 3.99
C LEU A 77 -0.94 -5.32 4.32
N PHE A 78 -1.87 -4.59 4.90
CA PHE A 78 -3.19 -5.09 5.26
C PHE A 78 -4.24 -4.28 4.52
N SER A 79 -5.20 -4.94 3.88
CA SER A 79 -6.46 -4.30 3.50
C SER A 79 -7.39 -4.21 4.71
N LEU A 80 -8.41 -3.38 4.61
CA LEU A 80 -9.46 -3.27 5.61
C LEU A 80 -10.79 -3.70 4.98
N GLU A 81 -11.29 -4.86 5.39
CA GLU A 81 -12.55 -5.43 4.92
C GLU A 81 -13.50 -5.65 6.10
N ASP A 82 -14.71 -5.13 6.00
CA ASP A 82 -15.76 -5.26 7.03
C ASP A 82 -15.29 -4.89 8.46
N GLY A 83 -14.32 -3.96 8.57
CA GLY A 83 -13.75 -3.51 9.84
C GLY A 83 -12.65 -4.42 10.41
N TYR A 84 -12.17 -5.40 9.64
CA TYR A 84 -11.07 -6.29 10.01
C TYR A 84 -9.86 -6.04 9.11
N LEU A 85 -8.65 -6.17 9.69
CA LEU A 85 -7.41 -6.14 8.92
C LEU A 85 -7.15 -7.51 8.30
N MET A 86 -7.10 -7.54 6.97
CA MET A 86 -6.77 -8.73 6.20
C MET A 86 -5.33 -8.62 5.71
N SER A 87 -4.54 -9.67 5.93
CA SER A 87 -3.14 -9.69 5.46
C SER A 87 -3.12 -9.90 3.95
N GLU A 88 -2.76 -8.85 3.22
CA GLU A 88 -2.59 -8.91 1.76
C GLU A 88 -1.18 -9.37 1.41
N LEU A 89 -0.18 -8.79 2.06
CA LEU A 89 1.19 -9.05 1.69
C LEU A 89 2.14 -8.89 2.89
N GLN A 90 2.93 -9.93 3.15
CA GLN A 90 4.07 -9.88 4.06
C GLN A 90 5.36 -9.92 3.25
N LEU A 91 6.08 -8.82 3.25
CA LEU A 91 7.36 -8.67 2.56
C LEU A 91 8.50 -8.81 3.57
N LYS A 92 9.13 -9.98 3.58
CA LYS A 92 10.29 -10.25 4.44
C LYS A 92 11.56 -9.71 3.79
N LEU A 93 12.39 -8.99 4.52
CA LEU A 93 13.63 -8.38 4.01
C LEU A 93 14.52 -9.37 3.24
N HIS A 94 14.68 -10.58 3.78
CA HIS A 94 15.54 -11.59 3.15
C HIS A 94 14.99 -12.21 1.85
N ASN A 95 13.72 -11.95 1.52
CA ASN A 95 13.08 -12.40 0.28
C ASN A 95 13.00 -11.29 -0.78
N MET A 96 13.54 -10.12 -0.48
CA MET A 96 13.54 -9.01 -1.43
C MET A 96 14.78 -9.05 -2.30
N ASP A 97 14.59 -9.12 -3.62
CA ASP A 97 15.67 -9.14 -4.61
C ASP A 97 16.19 -7.74 -4.93
N GLY A 98 15.46 -6.71 -4.53
CA GLY A 98 15.86 -5.33 -4.70
C GLY A 98 14.76 -4.33 -4.43
N VAL A 99 15.14 -3.08 -4.41
CA VAL A 99 14.26 -1.94 -4.23
C VAL A 99 14.63 -0.80 -5.16
N ALA A 100 13.64 -0.10 -5.69
CA ALA A 100 13.83 1.09 -6.50
C ALA A 100 12.96 2.23 -5.99
N LEU A 101 13.40 3.46 -6.24
CA LEU A 101 12.63 4.67 -6.02
C LEU A 101 12.29 5.28 -7.37
N GLN A 102 11.00 5.36 -7.67
CA GLN A 102 10.48 5.95 -8.89
C GLN A 102 9.87 7.31 -8.58
N HIS A 103 10.23 8.33 -9.37
CA HIS A 103 9.66 9.67 -9.25
C HIS A 103 8.73 9.96 -10.42
N MET A 104 7.59 10.60 -10.09
CA MET A 104 6.69 11.18 -11.08
C MET A 104 6.30 12.59 -10.63
N GLY A 105 6.95 13.59 -11.20
CA GLY A 105 6.77 14.98 -10.77
C GLY A 105 7.19 15.19 -9.31
N ARG A 106 6.21 15.45 -8.44
CA ARG A 106 6.44 15.71 -7.01
C ARG A 106 6.13 14.53 -6.11
N VAL A 107 5.77 13.40 -6.67
CA VAL A 107 5.44 12.21 -5.90
C VAL A 107 6.47 11.11 -6.15
N SER A 108 6.65 10.28 -5.15
CA SER A 108 7.57 9.14 -5.21
C SER A 108 6.82 7.84 -4.93
N GLN A 109 7.29 6.76 -5.53
CA GLN A 109 6.81 5.40 -5.35
C GLN A 109 8.01 4.51 -5.04
N VAL A 110 7.90 3.68 -4.03
CA VAL A 110 8.86 2.59 -3.79
C VAL A 110 8.41 1.36 -4.55
N GLN A 111 9.31 0.76 -5.31
CA GLN A 111 9.11 -0.50 -6.00
C GLN A 111 9.97 -1.58 -5.35
N ILE A 112 9.33 -2.60 -4.78
CA ILE A 112 9.99 -3.71 -4.10
C ILE A 112 9.91 -4.92 -5.02
N PHE A 113 11.06 -5.49 -5.34
CA PHE A 113 11.20 -6.64 -6.22
C PHE A 113 11.37 -7.90 -5.38
N SER A 114 10.57 -8.93 -5.64
CA SER A 114 10.63 -10.22 -4.98
C SER A 114 10.29 -11.31 -5.99
N HIS A 115 11.30 -12.07 -6.44
CA HIS A 115 11.17 -13.09 -7.48
C HIS A 115 10.53 -12.54 -8.77
N ASP A 116 9.34 -12.97 -9.09
CA ASP A 116 8.54 -12.58 -10.26
C ASP A 116 7.54 -11.45 -9.98
N ARG A 117 7.52 -10.94 -8.74
CA ARG A 117 6.59 -9.93 -8.26
C ARG A 117 7.26 -8.57 -8.09
N VAL A 118 6.52 -7.52 -8.43
CA VAL A 118 6.85 -6.14 -8.06
C VAL A 118 5.70 -5.56 -7.25
N THR A 119 6.03 -5.10 -6.05
CA THR A 119 5.09 -4.37 -5.20
C THR A 119 5.45 -2.90 -5.27
N ALA A 120 4.57 -2.10 -5.87
CA ALA A 120 4.67 -0.65 -5.88
C ALA A 120 3.89 -0.07 -4.70
N LEU A 121 4.52 0.82 -3.93
CA LEU A 121 3.98 1.33 -2.67
C LEU A 121 4.14 2.83 -2.58
N TYR A 122 3.12 3.53 -2.11
CA TYR A 122 3.22 4.91 -1.63
C TYR A 122 2.47 5.08 -0.31
N ILE A 123 3.12 5.80 0.58
CA ILE A 123 2.59 6.14 1.90
C ILE A 123 1.72 7.37 1.78
N HIS A 124 0.66 7.43 2.54
CA HIS A 124 -0.24 8.57 2.60
C HIS A 124 -0.12 9.35 3.91
N ASP A 125 -0.20 10.67 3.80
CA ASP A 125 -0.62 11.56 4.89
C ASP A 125 -1.98 12.13 4.51
N LYS A 126 -3.00 11.82 5.31
CA LYS A 126 -4.40 12.11 4.98
C LYS A 126 -4.76 11.48 3.63
N SER A 127 -5.21 12.27 2.65
CA SER A 127 -5.60 11.81 1.31
C SER A 127 -4.52 12.06 0.24
N TRP A 128 -3.29 12.43 0.64
CA TRP A 128 -2.21 12.76 -0.28
C TRP A 128 -1.03 11.80 -0.12
N ILE A 129 -0.28 11.59 -1.20
CA ILE A 129 0.97 10.84 -1.14
C ILE A 129 1.98 11.65 -0.32
N ASP A 130 2.46 11.05 0.76
CA ASP A 130 3.57 11.57 1.56
C ASP A 130 4.89 11.10 0.92
N THR A 131 5.42 11.94 0.03
CA THR A 131 6.65 11.66 -0.68
C THR A 131 7.83 11.45 0.27
N ALA A 132 7.96 12.28 1.30
CA ALA A 132 9.06 12.17 2.26
C ALA A 132 9.02 10.85 3.03
N GLN A 133 7.83 10.43 3.45
CA GLN A 133 7.65 9.15 4.12
C GLN A 133 7.85 7.97 3.17
N THR A 134 7.38 8.08 1.92
CA THR A 134 7.62 7.06 0.89
C THR A 134 9.11 6.88 0.63
N GLU A 135 9.86 7.97 0.49
CA GLU A 135 11.33 7.92 0.35
C GLU A 135 12.04 7.38 1.60
N SER A 136 11.46 7.59 2.80
CA SER A 136 12.02 7.01 4.02
C SER A 136 11.93 5.49 4.04
N VAL A 137 10.88 4.91 3.46
CA VAL A 137 10.77 3.45 3.28
C VAL A 137 11.87 2.93 2.37
N TYR A 138 12.14 3.60 1.24
CA TYR A 138 13.24 3.24 0.35
C TYR A 138 14.60 3.24 1.09
N ARG A 139 14.90 4.33 1.83
CA ARG A 139 16.14 4.41 2.61
C ARG A 139 16.23 3.33 3.66
N TRP A 140 15.13 3.09 4.40
CA TRP A 140 15.10 2.02 5.39
C TRP A 140 15.41 0.65 4.77
N LEU A 141 14.85 0.32 3.61
CA LEU A 141 15.12 -0.92 2.90
C LEU A 141 16.60 -1.05 2.49
N THR A 142 17.16 0.02 1.92
CA THR A 142 18.57 0.02 1.50
C THR A 142 19.53 -0.07 2.70
N ASP A 143 19.21 0.60 3.80
CA ASP A 143 19.99 0.56 5.04
C ASP A 143 19.96 -0.83 5.70
N HIS A 144 18.90 -1.62 5.45
CA HIS A 144 18.79 -3.02 5.87
C HIS A 144 19.32 -4.03 4.83
N GLY A 145 20.05 -3.56 3.84
CA GLY A 145 20.79 -4.39 2.90
C GLY A 145 20.00 -4.87 1.68
N VAL A 146 18.78 -4.35 1.45
CA VAL A 146 18.06 -4.63 0.21
C VAL A 146 18.75 -3.89 -0.95
N PRO A 147 19.18 -4.60 -2.03
CA PRO A 147 19.93 -3.99 -3.11
C PRO A 147 19.11 -2.92 -3.86
N ALA A 148 19.71 -1.76 -4.10
CA ALA A 148 19.10 -0.76 -4.98
C ALA A 148 19.07 -1.25 -6.43
N ARG A 149 17.97 -1.00 -7.13
CA ARG A 149 17.75 -1.34 -8.55
C ARG A 149 17.24 -0.14 -9.34
N GLU A 150 17.33 -0.25 -10.66
CA GLU A 150 16.66 0.68 -11.56
C GLU A 150 15.13 0.51 -11.45
N PRO A 151 14.39 1.61 -11.37
CA PRO A 151 12.93 1.54 -11.29
C PRO A 151 12.33 1.07 -12.63
N ARG A 152 11.23 0.35 -12.55
CA ARG A 152 10.32 0.16 -13.70
C ARG A 152 9.52 1.44 -13.93
N SER A 153 8.74 1.48 -15.01
CA SER A 153 7.76 2.53 -15.24
C SER A 153 6.85 2.70 -14.01
N TRP A 154 6.28 3.89 -13.85
CA TRP A 154 5.30 4.13 -12.79
C TRP A 154 4.17 3.10 -12.85
N ILE A 155 3.89 2.46 -11.72
CA ILE A 155 2.82 1.49 -11.56
C ILE A 155 1.72 2.17 -10.72
N GLY A 156 0.67 2.60 -11.38
CA GLY A 156 -0.41 3.31 -10.74
C GLY A 156 -1.62 3.43 -11.66
N PRO A 157 -2.80 3.76 -11.11
CA PRO A 157 -4.00 3.99 -11.89
C PRO A 157 -3.87 5.22 -12.80
#